data_f438761289f820fc9ed93ef90e2c349f
#
_entry.id   f438761289f820fc9ed93ef90e2c349f
#
_cell.length_a   1.000
_cell.length_b   1.000
_cell.length_c   1.000
_cell.angle_alpha   90.00
_cell.angle_beta   90.00
_cell.angle_gamma   90.00
#
_symmetry.space_group_name_H-M   'P 1'
#
loop_
_entity.id
_entity.type
_entity.pdbx_description
1 polymer ?
#
loop_
_entity_poly.entity_id
_entity_poly.type
_entity_poly.pdbx_seq_one_letter_code
_entity_poly.pdbx_strand_id
1 'polypeptide(L)'
;FIRSWLEKPLSMGAVTPSSKILCRTMASYVNPQAPGPVIELGPGTGAVTEALVHQGIEPSRLVLVEFNPSFCRLLRTRYPDATVIQGDAYGIRRLLGGTLKAPAAAVVSGLPLVTKPPKTRIRLLGEALSLMAQDAPFVQFTYAVASPISRKLSGVTAEASERIWMNFPPARVWVYRKA
;
A
#
# COMPACT_ATOMS: atom_id res chain seq x y z
N PHE A 1 15.76 13.80 9.45
CA PHE A 1 14.42 14.22 9.86
C PHE A 1 13.33 13.28 9.29
N ILE A 2 13.30 13.02 7.99
CA ILE A 2 12.33 12.11 7.34
C ILE A 2 12.52 10.66 7.81
N ARG A 3 13.77 10.21 8.02
CA ARG A 3 14.09 8.85 8.48
C ARG A 3 13.60 8.59 9.90
N SER A 4 13.76 9.56 10.82
CA SER A 4 13.29 9.44 12.21
C SER A 4 11.76 9.48 12.31
N TRP A 5 11.08 10.13 11.38
CA TRP A 5 9.63 10.19 11.32
C TRP A 5 9.01 8.87 10.85
N LEU A 6 9.68 8.16 9.94
CA LEU A 6 9.29 6.81 9.49
C LEU A 6 9.55 5.73 10.56
N GLU A 7 10.50 5.98 11.46
CA GLU A 7 10.89 5.03 12.52
C GLU A 7 10.10 5.21 13.84
N LYS A 8 9.41 6.35 14.05
CA LYS A 8 8.67 6.67 15.28
C LYS A 8 7.26 7.22 15.05
N PRO A 9 6.36 6.51 14.35
CA PRO A 9 4.98 6.98 14.21
C PRO A 9 4.20 6.95 15.53
N LEU A 10 4.67 6.19 16.54
CA LEU A 10 3.97 5.98 17.82
C LEU A 10 4.20 7.06 18.87
N SER A 11 5.20 7.94 18.71
CA SER A 11 5.50 8.96 19.72
C SER A 11 4.73 10.28 19.56
N MET A 12 4.00 10.44 18.46
CA MET A 12 3.11 11.57 18.26
C MET A 12 1.70 11.05 17.97
N GLY A 13 0.93 10.84 19.01
CA GLY A 13 -0.42 10.26 19.01
C GLY A 13 -1.52 11.08 18.32
N ALA A 14 -1.18 11.78 17.26
CA ALA A 14 -2.13 12.48 16.41
C ALA A 14 -1.93 12.09 14.96
N VAL A 15 -2.83 11.25 14.44
CA VAL A 15 -3.08 11.16 13.01
C VAL A 15 -3.52 12.55 12.57
N THR A 16 -2.60 13.34 12.00
CA THR A 16 -2.95 14.67 11.49
C THR A 16 -4.01 14.58 10.40
N PRO A 17 -4.90 15.58 10.25
CA PRO A 17 -5.92 15.59 9.17
C PRO A 17 -5.34 15.36 7.78
N SER A 18 -4.10 15.78 7.54
CA SER A 18 -3.35 15.57 6.30
C SER A 18 -3.06 14.09 6.03
N SER A 19 -2.74 13.30 7.04
CA SER A 19 -2.56 11.85 6.90
C SER A 19 -3.87 11.16 6.43
N LYS A 20 -5.04 11.62 6.92
CA LYS A 20 -6.35 11.10 6.47
C LYS A 20 -6.63 11.41 5.00
N ILE A 21 -6.25 12.59 4.52
CA ILE A 21 -6.41 12.97 3.10
C ILE A 21 -5.55 12.06 2.22
N LEU A 22 -4.29 11.83 2.60
CA LEU A 22 -3.41 10.93 1.85
C LEU A 22 -3.98 9.51 1.80
N CYS A 23 -4.44 8.96 2.93
CA CYS A 23 -5.03 7.63 2.99
C CYS A 23 -6.28 7.51 2.12
N ARG A 24 -7.16 8.51 2.15
CA ARG A 24 -8.36 8.58 1.29
C ARG A 24 -8.00 8.67 -0.19
N THR A 25 -6.99 9.47 -0.54
CA THR A 25 -6.49 9.55 -1.92
C THR A 25 -5.93 8.21 -2.38
N MET A 26 -5.21 7.48 -1.54
CA MET A 26 -4.73 6.14 -1.89
C MET A 26 -5.90 5.17 -2.09
N ALA A 27 -6.87 5.16 -1.18
CA ALA A 27 -8.03 4.30 -1.24
C ALA A 27 -8.92 4.58 -2.47
N SER A 28 -9.05 5.85 -2.91
CA SER A 28 -9.90 6.23 -4.05
C SER A 28 -9.50 5.60 -5.39
N TYR A 29 -8.26 5.11 -5.50
CA TYR A 29 -7.80 4.37 -6.69
C TYR A 29 -8.22 2.88 -6.67
N VAL A 30 -8.79 2.40 -5.57
CA VAL A 30 -9.24 1.01 -5.44
C VAL A 30 -10.75 0.95 -5.72
N ASN A 31 -11.13 0.23 -6.78
CA ASN A 31 -12.53 0.01 -7.09
C ASN A 31 -13.13 -1.05 -6.13
N PRO A 32 -14.09 -0.70 -5.25
CA PRO A 32 -14.67 -1.65 -4.32
C PRO A 32 -15.48 -2.76 -5.00
N GLN A 33 -15.93 -2.55 -6.23
CA GLN A 33 -16.69 -3.54 -7.00
C GLN A 33 -15.80 -4.50 -7.80
N ALA A 34 -14.49 -4.23 -7.92
CA ALA A 34 -13.56 -5.13 -8.61
C ALA A 34 -13.44 -6.45 -7.81
N PRO A 35 -13.57 -7.62 -8.47
CA PRO A 35 -13.49 -8.91 -7.78
C PRO A 35 -12.07 -9.22 -7.30
N GLY A 36 -11.97 -10.01 -6.23
CA GLY A 36 -10.70 -10.47 -5.68
C GLY A 36 -10.26 -9.73 -4.41
N PRO A 37 -9.17 -10.19 -3.79
CA PRO A 37 -8.63 -9.58 -2.57
C PRO A 37 -7.97 -8.23 -2.86
N VAL A 38 -7.94 -7.36 -1.85
CA VAL A 38 -7.16 -6.12 -1.83
C VAL A 38 -6.00 -6.32 -0.86
N ILE A 39 -4.78 -6.20 -1.37
CA ILE A 39 -3.56 -6.42 -0.58
C ILE A 39 -3.04 -5.06 -0.10
N GLU A 40 -2.75 -4.95 1.18
CA GLU A 40 -2.07 -3.79 1.76
C GLU A 40 -0.69 -4.20 2.28
N LEU A 41 0.35 -3.48 1.85
CA LEU A 41 1.74 -3.70 2.24
C LEU A 41 2.18 -2.64 3.26
N GLY A 42 2.52 -3.08 4.46
CA GLY A 42 2.93 -2.21 5.56
C GLY A 42 1.80 -1.33 6.11
N PRO A 43 0.65 -1.93 6.51
CA PRO A 43 -0.47 -1.17 7.06
C PRO A 43 -0.16 -0.40 8.34
N GLY A 44 0.87 -0.82 9.10
CA GLY A 44 1.23 -0.21 10.37
C GLY A 44 0.07 -0.19 11.35
N THR A 45 -0.40 0.99 11.76
CA THR A 45 -1.56 1.15 12.64
C THR A 45 -2.91 1.02 11.95
N GLY A 46 -2.95 0.84 10.61
CA GLY A 46 -4.17 0.62 9.83
C GLY A 46 -4.85 1.89 9.33
N ALA A 47 -4.14 2.99 9.13
CA ALA A 47 -4.74 4.24 8.65
C ALA A 47 -5.23 4.13 7.19
N VAL A 48 -4.47 3.48 6.31
CA VAL A 48 -4.88 3.22 4.93
C VAL A 48 -5.92 2.09 4.91
N THR A 49 -5.78 1.07 5.75
CA THR A 49 -6.79 0.02 5.96
C THR A 49 -8.17 0.62 6.27
N GLU A 50 -8.22 1.58 7.22
CA GLU A 50 -9.45 2.30 7.57
C GLU A 50 -10.04 3.04 6.38
N ALA A 51 -9.20 3.71 5.58
CA ALA A 51 -9.65 4.42 4.38
C ALA A 51 -10.19 3.47 3.30
N LEU A 52 -9.59 2.28 3.13
CA LEU A 52 -10.07 1.24 2.23
C LEU A 52 -11.46 0.72 2.66
N VAL A 53 -11.66 0.46 3.95
CA VAL A 53 -12.96 0.06 4.49
C VAL A 53 -14.00 1.16 4.29
N HIS A 54 -13.65 2.43 4.54
CA HIS A 54 -14.54 3.57 4.27
C HIS A 54 -14.84 3.76 2.77
N GLN A 55 -13.95 3.33 1.88
CA GLN A 55 -14.17 3.32 0.43
C GLN A 55 -15.18 2.23 0.00
N GLY A 56 -15.52 1.30 0.88
CA GLY A 56 -16.44 0.21 0.61
C GLY A 56 -15.78 -1.15 0.37
N ILE A 57 -14.49 -1.29 0.70
CA ILE A 57 -13.83 -2.60 0.67
C ILE A 57 -14.22 -3.36 1.93
N GLU A 58 -14.85 -4.53 1.76
CA GLU A 58 -15.18 -5.40 2.87
C GLU A 58 -13.92 -5.94 3.56
N PRO A 59 -13.85 -5.92 4.90
CA PRO A 59 -12.69 -6.41 5.65
C PRO A 59 -12.27 -7.84 5.28
N SER A 60 -13.22 -8.72 4.98
CA SER A 60 -12.97 -10.11 4.54
C SER A 60 -12.16 -10.24 3.24
N ARG A 61 -12.13 -9.18 2.43
CA ARG A 61 -11.33 -9.10 1.20
C ARG A 61 -9.92 -8.55 1.42
N LEU A 62 -9.63 -8.00 2.61
CA LEU A 62 -8.33 -7.41 2.91
C LEU A 62 -7.29 -8.49 3.25
N VAL A 63 -6.13 -8.37 2.63
CA VAL A 63 -4.91 -9.15 2.95
C VAL A 63 -3.82 -8.17 3.37
N LEU A 64 -3.55 -8.12 4.66
CA LEU A 64 -2.65 -7.15 5.29
C LEU A 64 -1.30 -7.81 5.57
N VAL A 65 -0.24 -7.35 4.88
CA VAL A 65 1.13 -7.85 5.06
C VAL A 65 1.91 -6.87 5.92
N GLU A 66 2.22 -7.25 7.16
CA GLU A 66 2.89 -6.40 8.14
C GLU A 66 4.10 -7.12 8.77
N PHE A 67 5.22 -6.42 8.90
CA PHE A 67 6.43 -6.99 9.48
C PHE A 67 6.41 -6.97 11.02
N ASN A 68 5.85 -5.92 11.62
CA ASN A 68 5.86 -5.72 13.07
C ASN A 68 4.79 -6.58 13.76
N PRO A 69 5.17 -7.50 14.68
CA PRO A 69 4.22 -8.38 15.35
C PRO A 69 3.19 -7.63 16.22
N SER A 70 3.55 -6.47 16.76
CA SER A 70 2.62 -5.65 17.57
C SER A 70 1.54 -5.04 16.70
N PHE A 71 1.89 -4.55 15.50
CA PHE A 71 0.91 -4.07 14.53
C PHE A 71 0.06 -5.20 13.97
N CYS A 72 0.62 -6.39 13.74
CA CYS A 72 -0.17 -7.55 13.36
C CYS A 72 -1.25 -7.89 14.40
N ARG A 73 -0.93 -7.85 15.70
CA ARG A 73 -1.91 -8.06 16.78
C ARG A 73 -3.00 -6.97 16.77
N LEU A 74 -2.60 -5.71 16.66
CA LEU A 74 -3.53 -4.57 16.57
C LEU A 74 -4.51 -4.73 15.39
N LEU A 75 -3.99 -5.07 14.22
CA LEU A 75 -4.79 -5.22 13.00
C LEU A 75 -5.77 -6.39 13.10
N ARG A 76 -5.36 -7.54 13.67
CA ARG A 76 -6.26 -8.67 13.91
C ARG A 76 -7.39 -8.33 14.86
N THR A 77 -7.13 -7.52 15.89
CA THR A 77 -8.17 -7.05 16.81
C THR A 77 -9.12 -6.06 16.14
N ARG A 78 -8.58 -5.14 15.33
CA ARG A 78 -9.36 -4.08 14.70
C ARG A 78 -10.16 -4.55 13.48
N TYR A 79 -9.61 -5.52 12.74
CA TYR A 79 -10.19 -6.08 11.51
C TYR A 79 -10.19 -7.61 11.58
N PRO A 80 -11.06 -8.21 12.43
CA PRO A 80 -11.05 -9.67 12.68
C PRO A 80 -11.34 -10.51 11.43
N ASP A 81 -12.06 -9.95 10.46
CA ASP A 81 -12.38 -10.62 9.19
C ASP A 81 -11.27 -10.50 8.14
N ALA A 82 -10.27 -9.62 8.35
CA ALA A 82 -9.16 -9.46 7.44
C ALA A 82 -8.11 -10.56 7.64
N THR A 83 -7.45 -10.96 6.55
CA THR A 83 -6.29 -11.86 6.60
C THR A 83 -5.04 -11.07 6.93
N VAL A 84 -4.50 -11.21 8.15
CA VAL A 84 -3.26 -10.54 8.57
C VAL A 84 -2.09 -11.52 8.54
N ILE A 85 -1.13 -11.26 7.66
CA ILE A 85 0.08 -12.07 7.45
C ILE A 85 1.28 -11.31 7.99
N GLN A 86 1.98 -11.91 8.96
CA GLN A 86 3.24 -11.37 9.45
C GLN A 86 4.38 -11.77 8.52
N GLY A 87 5.06 -10.79 7.92
CA GLY A 87 6.18 -11.06 7.03
C GLY A 87 6.76 -9.83 6.35
N ASP A 88 7.88 -10.05 5.66
CA ASP A 88 8.53 -9.00 4.86
C ASP A 88 7.81 -8.84 3.51
N ALA A 89 7.14 -7.70 3.33
CA ALA A 89 6.41 -7.35 2.12
C ALA A 89 7.30 -7.29 0.87
N TYR A 90 8.62 -7.13 1.00
CA TYR A 90 9.56 -7.20 -0.14
C TYR A 90 9.73 -8.63 -0.70
N GLY A 91 9.14 -9.64 -0.07
CA GLY A 91 9.02 -11.01 -0.55
C GLY A 91 7.56 -11.43 -0.78
N ILE A 92 6.71 -10.51 -1.23
CA ILE A 92 5.26 -10.68 -1.37
C ILE A 92 4.87 -11.92 -2.15
N ARG A 93 5.56 -12.25 -3.24
CA ARG A 93 5.28 -13.43 -4.05
C ARG A 93 5.43 -14.73 -3.25
N ARG A 94 6.48 -14.84 -2.44
CA ARG A 94 6.72 -16.01 -1.57
C ARG A 94 5.67 -16.11 -0.46
N LEU A 95 5.26 -14.95 0.10
CA LEU A 95 4.27 -14.91 1.18
C LEU A 95 2.86 -15.27 0.70
N LEU A 96 2.48 -14.82 -0.49
CA LEU A 96 1.09 -14.85 -0.95
C LEU A 96 0.84 -15.79 -2.13
N GLY A 97 1.88 -16.26 -2.83
CA GLY A 97 1.73 -17.03 -4.07
C GLY A 97 0.95 -18.35 -3.97
N GLY A 98 0.79 -18.90 -2.76
CA GLY A 98 -0.06 -20.07 -2.50
C GLY A 98 -1.30 -19.77 -1.64
N THR A 99 -1.48 -18.52 -1.22
CA THR A 99 -2.54 -18.11 -0.27
C THR A 99 -3.72 -17.47 -0.96
N LEU A 100 -3.47 -16.76 -2.08
CA LEU A 100 -4.52 -16.06 -2.81
C LEU A 100 -5.37 -17.03 -3.62
N LYS A 101 -6.68 -16.98 -3.43
CA LYS A 101 -7.66 -17.81 -4.17
C LYS A 101 -8.03 -17.20 -5.54
N ALA A 102 -7.71 -15.94 -5.76
CA ALA A 102 -7.97 -15.21 -6.99
C ALA A 102 -6.92 -14.10 -7.17
N PRO A 103 -6.72 -13.58 -8.40
CA PRO A 103 -5.88 -12.40 -8.63
C PRO A 103 -6.35 -11.21 -7.80
N ALA A 104 -5.42 -10.43 -7.25
CA ALA A 104 -5.74 -9.29 -6.43
C ALA A 104 -6.39 -8.15 -7.26
N ALA A 105 -7.44 -7.56 -6.71
CA ALA A 105 -8.13 -6.40 -7.27
C ALA A 105 -7.30 -5.11 -7.14
N ALA A 106 -6.41 -5.05 -6.18
CA ALA A 106 -5.46 -3.95 -5.99
C ALA A 106 -4.33 -4.36 -5.04
N VAL A 107 -3.20 -3.66 -5.14
CA VAL A 107 -2.16 -3.63 -4.10
C VAL A 107 -1.96 -2.19 -3.67
N VAL A 108 -2.07 -1.91 -2.37
CA VAL A 108 -1.85 -0.59 -1.78
C VAL A 108 -0.64 -0.66 -0.86
N SER A 109 0.37 0.17 -1.11
CA SER A 109 1.65 0.09 -0.42
C SER A 109 1.92 1.32 0.44
N GLY A 110 2.03 1.11 1.75
CA GLY A 110 2.52 2.06 2.73
C GLY A 110 4.04 2.03 2.94
N LEU A 111 4.76 1.23 2.15
CA LEU A 111 6.20 1.04 2.33
C LEU A 111 7.02 2.27 1.91
N PRO A 112 8.12 2.58 2.61
CA PRO A 112 9.01 3.68 2.27
C PRO A 112 9.94 3.31 1.11
N LEU A 113 9.39 3.11 -0.10
CA LEU A 113 10.12 2.57 -1.24
C LEU A 113 11.38 3.39 -1.60
N VAL A 114 11.35 4.71 -1.44
CA VAL A 114 12.49 5.59 -1.77
C VAL A 114 13.75 5.29 -0.94
N THR A 115 13.61 4.60 0.19
CA THR A 115 14.74 4.19 1.04
C THR A 115 15.43 2.91 0.53
N LYS A 116 14.82 2.21 -0.43
CA LYS A 116 15.34 0.96 -0.99
C LYS A 116 16.05 1.19 -2.33
N PRO A 117 17.00 0.32 -2.69
CA PRO A 117 17.63 0.38 -4.02
C PRO A 117 16.62 0.24 -5.16
N PRO A 118 16.86 0.87 -6.33
CA PRO A 118 15.94 0.80 -7.47
C PRO A 118 15.56 -0.63 -7.88
N LYS A 119 16.53 -1.55 -7.89
CA LYS A 119 16.29 -2.97 -8.21
C LYS A 119 15.27 -3.62 -7.28
N THR A 120 15.32 -3.30 -5.98
CA THR A 120 14.37 -3.83 -4.98
C THR A 120 12.95 -3.30 -5.22
N ARG A 121 12.83 -2.02 -5.59
CA ARG A 121 11.52 -1.39 -5.88
C ARG A 121 10.88 -1.99 -7.12
N ILE A 122 11.68 -2.18 -8.19
CA ILE A 122 11.23 -2.79 -9.46
C ILE A 122 10.81 -4.24 -9.23
N ARG A 123 11.61 -5.01 -8.46
CA ARG A 123 11.27 -6.38 -8.12
C ARG A 123 9.95 -6.47 -7.36
N LEU A 124 9.77 -5.63 -6.33
CA LEU A 124 8.51 -5.60 -5.57
C LEU A 124 7.32 -5.32 -6.47
N LEU A 125 7.42 -4.31 -7.36
CA LEU A 125 6.35 -4.02 -8.31
C LEU A 125 6.07 -5.22 -9.21
N GLY A 126 7.10 -5.84 -9.79
CA GLY A 126 6.94 -7.01 -10.66
C GLY A 126 6.29 -8.20 -9.94
N GLU A 127 6.72 -8.49 -8.70
CA GLU A 127 6.11 -9.53 -7.86
C GLU A 127 4.64 -9.20 -7.54
N ALA A 128 4.32 -7.96 -7.18
CA ALA A 128 2.96 -7.52 -6.93
C ALA A 128 2.08 -7.65 -8.17
N LEU A 129 2.53 -7.10 -9.31
CA LEU A 129 1.81 -7.21 -10.58
C LEU A 129 1.53 -8.66 -10.98
N SER A 130 2.44 -9.61 -10.67
CA SER A 130 2.22 -11.03 -10.95
C SER A 130 1.06 -11.66 -10.16
N LEU A 131 0.69 -11.06 -9.02
CA LEU A 131 -0.41 -11.51 -8.16
C LEU A 131 -1.73 -10.78 -8.45
N MET A 132 -1.72 -9.76 -9.31
CA MET A 132 -2.84 -8.86 -9.55
C MET A 132 -3.57 -9.20 -10.86
N ALA A 133 -4.86 -8.84 -10.92
CA ALA A 133 -5.63 -8.83 -12.16
C ALA A 133 -5.01 -7.84 -13.19
N GLN A 134 -5.40 -7.97 -14.48
CA GLN A 134 -4.75 -7.23 -15.57
C GLN A 134 -4.75 -5.71 -15.34
N ASP A 135 -5.88 -5.11 -15.05
CA ASP A 135 -6.03 -3.65 -14.93
C ASP A 135 -5.97 -3.15 -13.48
N ALA A 136 -5.63 -4.05 -12.55
CA ALA A 136 -5.60 -3.73 -11.13
C ALA A 136 -4.50 -2.70 -10.80
N PRO A 137 -4.76 -1.72 -9.93
CA PRO A 137 -3.79 -0.70 -9.55
C PRO A 137 -2.83 -1.18 -8.46
N PHE A 138 -1.54 -0.93 -8.64
CA PHE A 138 -0.56 -0.87 -7.57
C PHE A 138 -0.43 0.59 -7.12
N VAL A 139 -0.90 0.90 -5.92
CA VAL A 139 -0.99 2.26 -5.37
C VAL A 139 0.15 2.48 -4.37
N GLN A 140 0.95 3.51 -4.58
CA GLN A 140 2.09 3.86 -3.72
C GLN A 140 2.13 5.37 -3.48
N PHE A 141 2.37 5.80 -2.24
CA PHE A 141 2.65 7.20 -1.99
C PHE A 141 4.15 7.49 -1.88
N THR A 142 4.52 8.74 -2.07
CA THR A 142 5.88 9.24 -1.82
C THR A 142 5.86 10.72 -1.44
N TYR A 143 6.82 11.12 -0.63
CA TYR A 143 7.12 12.54 -0.35
C TYR A 143 8.11 13.12 -1.37
N ALA A 144 8.76 12.27 -2.17
CA ALA A 144 9.65 12.71 -3.23
C ALA A 144 8.87 13.34 -4.39
N VAL A 145 9.54 14.24 -5.14
CA VAL A 145 8.98 14.85 -6.35
C VAL A 145 8.88 13.83 -7.47
N ALA A 146 9.88 12.96 -7.57
CA ALA A 146 9.96 11.93 -8.61
C ALA A 146 9.21 10.66 -8.21
N SER A 147 8.84 9.88 -9.24
CA SER A 147 8.27 8.55 -9.05
C SER A 147 9.22 7.65 -8.25
N PRO A 148 8.72 6.92 -7.23
CA PRO A 148 9.54 5.99 -6.46
C PRO A 148 10.02 4.79 -7.28
N ILE A 149 9.34 4.48 -8.39
CA ILE A 149 9.71 3.42 -9.34
C ILE A 149 9.86 4.04 -10.73
N SER A 150 10.85 3.59 -11.50
CA SER A 150 11.09 4.14 -12.84
C SER A 150 9.84 4.06 -13.73
N ARG A 151 9.49 5.17 -14.37
CA ARG A 151 8.39 5.24 -15.35
C ARG A 151 8.74 4.64 -16.71
N LYS A 152 10.01 4.29 -16.93
CA LYS A 152 10.51 3.71 -18.20
C LYS A 152 10.52 2.18 -18.18
N LEU A 153 9.72 1.55 -17.31
CA LEU A 153 9.59 0.10 -17.29
C LEU A 153 8.69 -0.35 -18.44
N SER A 154 9.19 -1.26 -19.25
CA SER A 154 8.41 -1.92 -20.30
C SER A 154 7.26 -2.70 -19.68
N GLY A 155 6.07 -2.63 -20.30
CA GLY A 155 4.87 -3.35 -19.83
C GLY A 155 4.23 -2.79 -18.55
N VAL A 156 4.57 -1.55 -18.15
CA VAL A 156 3.98 -0.89 -16.98
C VAL A 156 3.61 0.55 -17.33
N THR A 157 2.37 0.92 -17.06
CA THR A 157 1.92 2.31 -17.07
C THR A 157 2.05 2.91 -15.69
N ALA A 158 2.31 4.22 -15.60
CA ALA A 158 2.43 4.94 -14.34
C ALA A 158 1.74 6.30 -14.43
N GLU A 159 0.81 6.55 -13.55
CA GLU A 159 0.14 7.84 -13.37
C GLU A 159 0.37 8.41 -11.97
N ALA A 160 0.25 9.71 -11.80
CA ALA A 160 0.42 10.37 -10.52
C ALA A 160 -0.80 11.21 -10.18
N SER A 161 -1.20 11.21 -8.92
CA SER A 161 -2.17 12.17 -8.40
C SER A 161 -1.64 13.60 -8.47
N GLU A 162 -2.52 14.56 -8.24
CA GLU A 162 -2.08 15.89 -7.82
C GLU A 162 -1.29 15.80 -6.51
N ARG A 163 -0.50 16.85 -6.23
CA ARG A 163 0.25 16.92 -4.99
C ARG A 163 -0.67 17.24 -3.82
N ILE A 164 -0.58 16.45 -2.76
CA ILE A 164 -1.36 16.62 -1.55
C ILE A 164 -0.61 17.59 -0.63
N TRP A 165 -0.87 18.89 -0.80
CA TRP A 165 -0.19 19.96 -0.07
C TRP A 165 -0.57 20.02 1.41
N MET A 166 -1.78 19.56 1.76
CA MET A 166 -2.23 19.49 3.15
C MET A 166 -1.60 18.34 3.93
N ASN A 167 -0.73 17.55 3.31
CA ASN A 167 0.13 16.60 3.98
C ASN A 167 1.49 17.24 4.28
N PHE A 168 2.02 17.09 5.49
CA PHE A 168 3.33 17.64 5.85
C PHE A 168 4.31 16.51 6.23
N PRO A 169 5.35 16.29 5.40
CA PRO A 169 5.66 16.97 4.13
C PRO A 169 4.65 16.63 3.03
N PRO A 170 4.51 17.50 1.98
CA PRO A 170 3.59 17.26 0.87
C PRO A 170 3.85 15.92 0.20
N ALA A 171 2.78 15.16 -0.06
CA ALA A 171 2.85 13.82 -0.65
C ALA A 171 2.24 13.77 -2.05
N ARG A 172 2.54 12.71 -2.77
CA ARG A 172 1.91 12.35 -4.05
C ARG A 172 1.65 10.85 -4.09
N VAL A 173 0.53 10.46 -4.65
CA VAL A 173 0.18 9.06 -4.90
C VAL A 173 0.56 8.71 -6.33
N TRP A 174 1.19 7.57 -6.52
CA TRP A 174 1.53 6.97 -7.80
C TRP A 174 0.76 5.68 -7.98
N VAL A 175 0.24 5.49 -9.17
CA VAL A 175 -0.51 4.28 -9.53
C VAL A 175 0.15 3.63 -10.73
N TYR A 176 0.48 2.36 -10.58
CA TYR A 176 1.11 1.54 -11.61
C TYR A 176 0.15 0.43 -12.02
N ARG A 177 0.07 0.14 -13.33
CA ARG A 177 -0.73 -0.95 -13.89
C ARG A 177 0.08 -1.70 -14.94
N LYS A 178 -0.31 -2.94 -15.21
CA LYS A 178 0.16 -3.63 -16.41
C LYS A 178 -0.27 -2.83 -17.64
N ALA A 179 0.64 -2.69 -18.64
CA ALA A 179 0.33 -2.05 -19.93
C ALA A 179 -0.37 -3.03 -20.86
#